data_2a0ff4bdfb33c42674758686ba0171e4
#
_entry.id   2a0ff4bdfb33c42674758686ba0171e4
#
_cell.length_a   1.000
_cell.length_b   1.000
_cell.length_c   1.000
_cell.angle_alpha   90.00
_cell.angle_beta   90.00
_cell.angle_gamma   90.00
#
_symmetry.space_group_name_H-M   'P 1'
#
loop_
_entity.id
_entity.type
_entity.pdbx_description
1 polymer ?
#
loop_
_entity_poly.entity_id
_entity_poly.type
_entity_poly.pdbx_seq_one_letter_code
_entity_poly.pdbx_strand_id
1 'polypeptide(L)'
;MVRAALRCSLLALFVAFPATAEDDGQAIYERECAACHQDPALRLPNLQAIAALGETGVRAALTTGSMSEHGQRLADDELDHLLAFLDDDAGGSVASAGGIRCNQPHETSANLLWSGWGNGSGNARAQTQSGITAGNAERLTLRWAFGFADAIRMRSQPLVTEDTIYIGSQSGTVHALALDSGCERWSFKADAEVRGAVIPSGDSESIFVTDFAAGVYRLDAGTGELQWKTSVADHPTATITGSMAIHDNTLFIPLSSTEVVSSINPDYNCCTFRGGVVALDASSGGQQWRMFTVDESEDVGENENGVTLSGPSGAPVWSTPTIDAERGLVYIGSGQNYSQPATAMSNAVIAVSMASGDVAWHTQATAGDVWNAGCVTNKVNCPWTVGPDFDVGASVILASTTDNQDILLAGSKSGMVYALDPSGDGRIVWQQRVGRGGKKGGVHWGMTADADTVYVPVGDLPGEAVGDAPAMPGLHALAIDDGESRWYKATPPVCSEPGFECYASFSAAPSSASGIVAVGSMNGKAEIVSAGDGSTLWSYDTSRPFETVNGVTANGGSIDSDGPVIAGDYLIVTSGYDLYGQITGNVLLVFGLEKK
;
A
#
# COMPACT_ATOMS: atom_id res chain seq x y z
N MET A 1 43.95 -79.46 -15.49
CA MET A 1 44.11 -78.23 -14.72
C MET A 1 42.95 -77.29 -15.06
N VAL A 2 41.94 -77.35 -14.22
CA VAL A 2 40.69 -76.64 -14.44
C VAL A 2 40.64 -75.52 -13.37
N ARG A 3 40.60 -74.27 -13.80
CA ARG A 3 40.40 -73.12 -12.90
C ARG A 3 38.89 -72.81 -12.83
N ALA A 4 38.34 -72.99 -11.64
CA ALA A 4 36.99 -72.56 -11.30
C ALA A 4 36.95 -71.02 -10.98
N ALA A 5 36.12 -70.28 -11.66
CA ALA A 5 35.84 -68.85 -11.39
C ALA A 5 34.62 -68.78 -10.49
N LEU A 6 34.84 -68.30 -9.28
CA LEU A 6 33.78 -67.94 -8.31
C LEU A 6 33.18 -66.58 -8.66
N ARG A 7 31.91 -66.55 -9.10
CA ARG A 7 31.14 -65.33 -9.25
C ARG A 7 30.49 -64.97 -7.92
N CYS A 8 30.95 -63.86 -7.32
CA CYS A 8 30.32 -63.28 -6.16
C CYS A 8 29.23 -62.27 -6.63
N SER A 9 27.96 -62.64 -6.49
CA SER A 9 26.83 -61.77 -6.76
C SER A 9 26.58 -60.92 -5.50
N LEU A 10 26.95 -59.65 -5.54
CA LEU A 10 26.49 -58.67 -4.55
C LEU A 10 25.03 -58.30 -4.89
N LEU A 11 24.08 -58.74 -4.05
CA LEU A 11 22.75 -58.20 -4.01
C LEU A 11 22.83 -56.82 -3.28
N ALA A 12 22.72 -55.72 -4.04
CA ALA A 12 22.49 -54.43 -3.46
C ALA A 12 21.00 -54.34 -3.03
N LEU A 13 20.75 -54.37 -1.73
CA LEU A 13 19.46 -54.02 -1.18
C LEU A 13 19.29 -52.49 -1.36
N PHE A 14 18.48 -52.08 -2.32
CA PHE A 14 17.95 -50.73 -2.32
C PHE A 14 16.91 -50.64 -1.22
N VAL A 15 17.25 -50.01 -0.10
CA VAL A 15 16.28 -49.53 0.89
C VAL A 15 15.68 -48.29 0.31
N ALA A 16 14.49 -48.37 -0.27
CA ALA A 16 13.70 -47.18 -0.61
C ALA A 16 13.22 -46.58 0.74
N PHE A 17 13.76 -45.45 1.09
CA PHE A 17 13.14 -44.58 2.10
C PHE A 17 11.84 -44.01 1.49
N PRO A 18 10.73 -43.97 2.21
CA PRO A 18 9.57 -43.25 1.73
C PRO A 18 9.96 -41.78 1.63
N ALA A 19 9.75 -41.15 0.46
CA ALA A 19 9.83 -39.72 0.29
C ALA A 19 8.84 -39.07 1.26
N THR A 20 9.24 -37.98 1.88
CA THR A 20 8.32 -37.19 2.73
C THR A 20 7.50 -36.27 1.82
N ALA A 21 6.36 -35.76 2.27
CA ALA A 21 5.56 -34.81 1.51
C ALA A 21 6.35 -33.54 1.13
N GLU A 22 7.36 -33.20 1.93
CA GLU A 22 8.30 -32.09 1.72
C GLU A 22 9.22 -32.36 0.52
N ASP A 23 9.79 -33.58 0.40
CA ASP A 23 10.63 -33.96 -0.73
C ASP A 23 9.83 -33.93 -2.06
N ASP A 24 8.55 -34.29 -2.02
CA ASP A 24 7.65 -34.23 -3.17
C ASP A 24 7.31 -32.77 -3.53
N GLY A 25 7.06 -31.87 -2.55
CA GLY A 25 6.75 -30.45 -2.76
C GLY A 25 7.92 -29.67 -3.37
N GLN A 26 9.15 -29.93 -2.91
CA GLN A 26 10.36 -29.36 -3.51
C GLN A 26 10.52 -29.79 -4.97
N ALA A 27 10.32 -31.07 -5.27
CA ALA A 27 10.42 -31.58 -6.63
C ALA A 27 9.37 -30.96 -7.57
N ILE A 28 8.16 -30.67 -7.05
CA ILE A 28 7.10 -29.97 -7.78
C ILE A 28 7.51 -28.52 -8.06
N TYR A 29 8.02 -27.80 -7.05
CA TYR A 29 8.53 -26.44 -7.22
C TYR A 29 9.66 -26.38 -8.26
N GLU A 30 10.63 -27.28 -8.20
CA GLU A 30 11.75 -27.34 -9.14
C GLU A 30 11.29 -27.63 -10.58
N ARG A 31 10.26 -28.45 -10.74
CA ARG A 31 9.71 -28.82 -12.05
C ARG A 31 8.88 -27.73 -12.70
N GLU A 32 7.98 -27.09 -11.93
CA GLU A 32 6.95 -26.21 -12.47
C GLU A 32 7.22 -24.71 -12.26
N CYS A 33 8.02 -24.33 -11.24
CA CYS A 33 8.14 -22.95 -10.78
C CYS A 33 9.57 -22.40 -10.93
N ALA A 34 10.59 -23.21 -10.60
CA ALA A 34 11.97 -22.73 -10.46
C ALA A 34 12.55 -22.12 -11.72
N ALA A 35 12.19 -22.63 -12.91
CA ALA A 35 12.72 -22.13 -14.18
C ALA A 35 12.46 -20.63 -14.41
N CYS A 36 11.35 -20.11 -13.86
CA CYS A 36 10.99 -18.70 -13.93
C CYS A 36 11.33 -17.97 -12.62
N HIS A 37 11.00 -18.55 -11.49
CA HIS A 37 11.10 -17.89 -10.17
C HIS A 37 12.52 -17.89 -9.56
N GLN A 38 13.47 -18.61 -10.16
CA GLN A 38 14.90 -18.54 -9.82
C GLN A 38 15.73 -17.74 -10.82
N ASP A 39 15.15 -17.29 -11.93
CA ASP A 39 15.86 -16.44 -12.90
C ASP A 39 15.78 -14.96 -12.50
N PRO A 40 16.90 -14.36 -12.03
CA PRO A 40 16.91 -12.98 -11.59
C PRO A 40 16.64 -11.98 -12.73
N ALA A 41 16.79 -12.40 -13.99
CA ALA A 41 16.50 -11.54 -15.13
C ALA A 41 15.00 -11.31 -15.33
N LEU A 42 14.16 -12.24 -14.89
CA LEU A 42 12.70 -12.16 -15.02
C LEU A 42 12.05 -11.32 -13.91
N ARG A 43 12.79 -10.97 -12.83
CA ARG A 43 12.29 -10.18 -11.70
C ARG A 43 10.98 -10.71 -11.08
N LEU A 44 10.76 -12.01 -11.15
CA LEU A 44 9.60 -12.68 -10.56
C LEU A 44 9.84 -12.95 -9.06
N PRO A 45 8.78 -13.18 -8.27
CA PRO A 45 8.92 -13.55 -6.86
C PRO A 45 9.84 -14.76 -6.71
N ASN A 46 10.87 -14.68 -5.89
CA ASN A 46 11.69 -15.83 -5.55
C ASN A 46 10.94 -16.81 -4.62
N LEU A 47 11.52 -17.95 -4.30
CA LEU A 47 10.91 -18.97 -3.45
C LEU A 47 10.43 -18.39 -2.11
N GLN A 48 11.26 -17.59 -1.44
CA GLN A 48 10.91 -16.99 -0.16
C GLN A 48 9.75 -15.99 -0.27
N ALA A 49 9.74 -15.19 -1.33
CA ALA A 49 8.64 -14.25 -1.58
C ALA A 49 7.32 -14.96 -1.92
N ILE A 50 7.37 -16.12 -2.59
CA ILE A 50 6.20 -16.98 -2.82
C ILE A 50 5.72 -17.57 -1.49
N ALA A 51 6.61 -18.14 -0.69
CA ALA A 51 6.31 -18.69 0.62
C ALA A 51 5.67 -17.64 1.57
N ALA A 52 6.16 -16.40 1.51
CA ALA A 52 5.62 -15.28 2.30
C ALA A 52 4.17 -14.89 1.95
N LEU A 53 3.63 -15.35 0.81
CA LEU A 53 2.20 -15.17 0.48
C LEU A 53 1.30 -16.07 1.36
N GLY A 54 1.85 -17.08 1.99
CA GLY A 54 1.15 -18.11 2.75
C GLY A 54 0.27 -19.01 1.88
N GLU A 55 -0.26 -20.08 2.47
CA GLU A 55 -1.10 -21.06 1.74
C GLU A 55 -2.23 -20.39 0.95
N THR A 56 -2.98 -19.49 1.58
CA THR A 56 -4.13 -18.82 0.94
C THR A 56 -3.71 -17.99 -0.28
N GLY A 57 -2.61 -17.26 -0.19
CA GLY A 57 -2.12 -16.42 -1.30
C GLY A 57 -1.59 -17.23 -2.45
N VAL A 58 -0.83 -18.29 -2.18
CA VAL A 58 -0.29 -19.20 -3.20
C VAL A 58 -1.42 -19.98 -3.87
N ARG A 59 -2.35 -20.52 -3.10
CA ARG A 59 -3.53 -21.22 -3.63
C ARG A 59 -4.36 -20.31 -4.55
N ALA A 60 -4.60 -19.08 -4.15
CA ALA A 60 -5.31 -18.09 -4.98
C ALA A 60 -4.55 -17.79 -6.28
N ALA A 61 -3.23 -17.60 -6.24
CA ALA A 61 -2.40 -17.36 -7.41
C ALA A 61 -2.48 -18.53 -8.42
N LEU A 62 -2.47 -19.77 -7.93
CA LEU A 62 -2.49 -20.99 -8.74
C LEU A 62 -3.89 -21.40 -9.22
N THR A 63 -4.97 -20.99 -8.55
CA THR A 63 -6.33 -21.40 -8.94
C THR A 63 -7.05 -20.36 -9.78
N THR A 64 -6.94 -19.09 -9.42
CA THR A 64 -7.71 -17.99 -10.04
C THR A 64 -6.85 -16.78 -10.42
N GLY A 65 -5.58 -16.77 -10.00
CA GLY A 65 -4.64 -15.66 -10.22
C GLY A 65 -3.74 -15.83 -11.45
N SER A 66 -2.65 -15.07 -11.47
CA SER A 66 -1.69 -14.99 -12.57
C SER A 66 -0.98 -16.29 -12.91
N MET A 67 -0.93 -17.25 -11.98
CA MET A 67 -0.30 -18.57 -12.15
C MET A 67 -1.33 -19.69 -12.38
N SER A 68 -2.58 -19.39 -12.70
CA SER A 68 -3.65 -20.39 -12.85
C SER A 68 -3.39 -21.41 -13.98
N GLU A 69 -2.71 -21.01 -15.06
CA GLU A 69 -2.30 -21.96 -16.12
C GLU A 69 -1.27 -22.99 -15.61
N HIS A 70 -0.41 -22.61 -14.67
CA HIS A 70 0.54 -23.53 -14.02
C HIS A 70 -0.18 -24.39 -12.97
N GLY A 71 -1.08 -23.81 -12.20
CA GLY A 71 -1.90 -24.54 -11.24
C GLY A 71 -2.77 -25.62 -11.87
N GLN A 72 -3.32 -25.40 -13.07
CA GLN A 72 -4.09 -26.41 -13.82
C GLN A 72 -3.26 -27.64 -14.25
N ARG A 73 -1.94 -27.57 -14.20
CA ARG A 73 -1.04 -28.70 -14.50
C ARG A 73 -0.74 -29.57 -13.29
N LEU A 74 -1.07 -29.09 -12.09
CA LEU A 74 -0.88 -29.80 -10.83
C LEU A 74 -2.09 -30.70 -10.56
N ALA A 75 -1.84 -31.93 -10.07
CA ALA A 75 -2.88 -32.73 -9.46
C ALA A 75 -3.24 -32.15 -8.07
N ASP A 76 -4.42 -32.49 -7.54
CA ASP A 76 -4.90 -31.94 -6.26
C ASP A 76 -3.93 -32.24 -5.10
N ASP A 77 -3.35 -33.43 -5.07
CA ASP A 77 -2.36 -33.84 -4.08
C ASP A 77 -1.00 -33.13 -4.29
N GLU A 78 -0.60 -32.87 -5.53
CA GLU A 78 0.61 -32.09 -5.85
C GLU A 78 0.51 -30.63 -5.35
N LEU A 79 -0.67 -30.03 -5.45
CA LEU A 79 -0.88 -28.69 -4.92
C LEU A 79 -0.72 -28.66 -3.40
N ASP A 80 -1.26 -29.64 -2.69
CA ASP A 80 -1.14 -29.72 -1.23
C ASP A 80 0.32 -30.00 -0.79
N HIS A 81 1.07 -30.82 -1.51
CA HIS A 81 2.50 -31.03 -1.25
C HIS A 81 3.33 -29.78 -1.52
N LEU A 82 3.04 -29.04 -2.60
CA LEU A 82 3.71 -27.76 -2.90
C LEU A 82 3.44 -26.73 -1.79
N LEU A 83 2.22 -26.65 -1.32
CA LEU A 83 1.85 -25.71 -0.24
C LEU A 83 2.54 -26.08 1.08
N ALA A 84 2.62 -27.36 1.42
CA ALA A 84 3.33 -27.84 2.61
C ALA A 84 4.84 -27.50 2.53
N PHE A 85 5.49 -27.71 1.38
CA PHE A 85 6.88 -27.33 1.16
C PHE A 85 7.11 -25.82 1.31
N LEU A 86 6.22 -25.00 0.76
CA LEU A 86 6.32 -23.54 0.89
C LEU A 86 6.10 -23.06 2.32
N ASP A 87 5.26 -23.74 3.11
CA ASP A 87 5.02 -23.41 4.52
C ASP A 87 6.22 -23.77 5.40
N ASP A 88 6.87 -24.92 5.17
CA ASP A 88 8.08 -25.36 5.88
C ASP A 88 9.29 -24.47 5.54
N ASP A 89 9.44 -24.06 4.28
CA ASP A 89 10.51 -23.14 3.85
C ASP A 89 10.30 -21.72 4.42
N ALA A 90 9.03 -21.30 4.66
CA ALA A 90 8.70 -20.07 5.38
C ALA A 90 9.00 -20.19 6.90
N GLY A 91 8.89 -21.40 7.46
CA GLY A 91 9.23 -21.71 8.86
C GLY A 91 10.73 -21.96 9.12
N GLY A 92 11.51 -22.20 8.07
CA GLY A 92 12.97 -22.20 8.15
C GLY A 92 13.44 -20.82 8.56
N SER A 93 14.00 -20.71 9.78
CA SER A 93 14.56 -19.46 10.29
C SER A 93 15.36 -18.80 9.15
N VAL A 94 14.85 -17.71 8.60
CA VAL A 94 15.65 -16.80 7.80
C VAL A 94 16.83 -16.49 8.72
N ALA A 95 17.97 -17.14 8.48
CA ALA A 95 19.23 -16.64 8.97
C ALA A 95 19.21 -15.21 8.46
N SER A 96 18.96 -14.24 9.36
CA SER A 96 18.96 -12.83 9.02
C SER A 96 20.19 -12.66 8.18
N ALA A 97 20.01 -12.46 6.87
CA ALA A 97 21.12 -12.21 5.97
C ALA A 97 21.90 -11.16 6.72
N GLY A 98 23.16 -11.43 7.10
CA GLY A 98 23.86 -10.80 8.19
C GLY A 98 23.92 -9.28 8.05
N GLY A 99 22.77 -8.64 8.17
CA GLY A 99 22.55 -7.20 8.11
C GLY A 99 23.44 -6.55 9.15
N ILE A 100 24.02 -5.42 8.79
CA ILE A 100 24.85 -4.67 9.74
C ILE A 100 23.93 -4.22 10.87
N ARG A 101 24.00 -4.93 12.00
CA ARG A 101 23.37 -4.47 13.25
C ARG A 101 24.15 -3.29 13.77
N CYS A 102 23.45 -2.29 14.26
CA CYS A 102 24.11 -1.16 14.91
C CYS A 102 24.84 -1.64 16.17
N ASN A 103 26.09 -1.24 16.34
CA ASN A 103 26.97 -1.74 17.41
C ASN A 103 26.77 -1.02 18.75
N GLN A 104 25.92 0.00 18.84
CA GLN A 104 25.76 0.85 20.02
C GLN A 104 24.30 0.83 20.50
N PRO A 105 24.06 0.77 21.83
CA PRO A 105 22.78 1.15 22.40
C PRO A 105 22.45 2.58 21.95
N HIS A 106 21.20 2.83 21.61
CA HIS A 106 20.77 4.12 21.10
C HIS A 106 19.56 4.62 21.86
N GLU A 107 19.60 5.87 22.30
CA GLU A 107 18.41 6.58 22.74
C GLU A 107 17.76 7.17 21.48
N THR A 108 16.50 6.82 21.23
CA THR A 108 15.75 7.32 20.07
C THR A 108 15.47 8.81 20.23
N SER A 109 15.69 9.57 19.15
CA SER A 109 15.29 10.98 19.13
C SER A 109 13.79 11.12 19.08
N ALA A 110 13.23 11.97 19.92
CA ALA A 110 11.82 12.36 19.87
C ALA A 110 11.54 13.38 18.75
N ASN A 111 12.57 13.94 18.10
CA ASN A 111 12.39 14.94 17.05
C ASN A 111 11.98 14.26 15.74
N LEU A 112 10.77 14.55 15.29
CA LEU A 112 10.20 13.99 14.08
C LEU A 112 10.63 14.81 12.85
N LEU A 113 11.13 14.12 11.82
CA LEU A 113 11.37 14.68 10.50
C LEU A 113 10.23 14.36 9.53
N TRP A 114 9.53 13.25 9.76
CA TRP A 114 8.32 12.88 9.05
C TRP A 114 7.44 11.98 9.91
N SER A 115 6.17 12.32 10.07
CA SER A 115 5.24 11.57 10.91
C SER A 115 4.06 11.00 10.14
N GLY A 116 3.91 9.67 10.18
CA GLY A 116 2.78 8.97 9.60
C GLY A 116 2.61 9.21 8.10
N TRP A 117 1.40 8.97 7.60
CA TRP A 117 1.08 9.14 6.19
C TRP A 117 1.17 10.60 5.73
N GLY A 118 0.53 11.48 6.46
CA GLY A 118 0.27 12.86 6.04
C GLY A 118 1.32 13.88 6.48
N ASN A 119 2.32 13.47 7.27
CA ASN A 119 3.24 14.37 7.96
C ASN A 119 2.50 15.43 8.80
N GLY A 120 1.55 14.98 9.59
CA GLY A 120 0.70 15.80 10.44
C GLY A 120 -0.78 15.42 10.31
N SER A 121 -1.62 16.01 11.17
CA SER A 121 -3.04 15.69 11.32
C SER A 121 -3.89 16.02 10.09
N GLY A 122 -3.50 17.04 9.32
CA GLY A 122 -4.22 17.51 8.12
C GLY A 122 -3.93 16.75 6.85
N ASN A 123 -3.06 15.73 6.86
CA ASN A 123 -2.67 14.91 5.71
C ASN A 123 -2.12 15.69 4.50
N ALA A 124 -1.54 16.88 4.73
CA ALA A 124 -1.03 17.72 3.65
C ALA A 124 0.23 17.17 2.97
N ARG A 125 0.93 16.20 3.57
CA ARG A 125 2.20 15.63 3.09
C ARG A 125 3.26 16.69 2.78
N ALA A 126 3.21 17.77 3.51
CA ALA A 126 4.12 18.91 3.38
C ALA A 126 5.17 18.91 4.49
N GLN A 127 6.43 19.17 4.11
CA GLN A 127 7.53 19.32 5.03
C GLN A 127 7.93 20.80 5.14
N THR A 128 7.71 21.41 6.30
CA THR A 128 8.00 22.84 6.52
C THR A 128 9.46 23.12 6.88
N GLN A 129 10.22 22.10 7.27
CA GLN A 129 11.60 22.19 7.72
C GLN A 129 12.52 21.29 6.89
N SER A 130 12.61 21.57 5.58
CA SER A 130 13.49 20.82 4.68
C SER A 130 14.76 21.61 4.35
N GLY A 131 15.89 20.95 4.40
CA GLY A 131 17.15 21.45 3.83
C GLY A 131 17.22 21.26 2.31
N ILE A 132 16.35 20.40 1.73
CA ILE A 132 16.23 20.23 0.27
C ILE A 132 15.34 21.35 -0.27
N THR A 133 15.86 22.08 -1.25
CA THR A 133 15.19 23.24 -1.87
C THR A 133 15.35 23.19 -3.38
N ALA A 134 14.62 24.02 -4.11
CA ALA A 134 14.79 24.15 -5.55
C ALA A 134 16.24 24.51 -5.98
N GLY A 135 16.99 25.22 -5.11
CA GLY A 135 18.37 25.64 -5.41
C GLY A 135 19.46 24.59 -5.12
N ASN A 136 19.12 23.43 -4.53
CA ASN A 136 20.11 22.41 -4.17
C ASN A 136 19.67 20.96 -4.46
N ALA A 137 18.45 20.74 -4.92
CA ALA A 137 17.92 19.41 -5.17
C ALA A 137 18.80 18.58 -6.13
N GLU A 138 19.43 19.23 -7.11
CA GLU A 138 20.37 18.61 -8.06
C GLU A 138 21.57 17.92 -7.39
N ARG A 139 21.86 18.25 -6.11
CA ARG A 139 22.97 17.69 -5.33
C ARG A 139 22.60 16.46 -4.52
N LEU A 140 21.37 15.95 -4.67
CA LEU A 140 20.95 14.73 -4.01
C LEU A 140 21.72 13.53 -4.59
N THR A 141 22.32 12.75 -3.71
CA THR A 141 23.01 11.50 -4.04
C THR A 141 22.51 10.37 -3.16
N LEU A 142 22.51 9.14 -3.69
CA LEU A 142 22.19 7.94 -2.91
C LEU A 142 23.23 7.77 -1.80
N ARG A 143 22.77 7.71 -0.55
CA ARG A 143 23.61 7.48 0.63
C ARG A 143 23.76 6.00 0.90
N TRP A 144 22.64 5.32 0.95
CA TRP A 144 22.58 3.88 1.16
C TRP A 144 21.25 3.32 0.64
N ALA A 145 21.24 1.99 0.46
CA ALA A 145 20.07 1.21 0.12
C ALA A 145 19.91 0.06 1.11
N PHE A 146 18.67 -0.29 1.47
CA PHE A 146 18.34 -1.43 2.32
C PHE A 146 17.41 -2.37 1.55
N GLY A 147 17.74 -3.66 1.49
CA GLY A 147 16.95 -4.69 0.79
C GLY A 147 16.03 -5.44 1.75
N PHE A 148 14.80 -5.71 1.30
CA PHE A 148 13.86 -6.55 2.04
C PHE A 148 13.84 -7.94 1.40
N ALA A 149 14.33 -8.96 2.15
CA ALA A 149 14.60 -10.29 1.59
C ALA A 149 13.37 -10.99 1.02
N ASP A 150 12.22 -10.83 1.71
CA ASP A 150 10.98 -11.56 1.43
C ASP A 150 9.90 -10.64 0.83
N ALA A 151 10.31 -9.65 0.04
CA ALA A 151 9.41 -8.68 -0.55
C ALA A 151 9.60 -8.56 -2.07
N ILE A 152 8.49 -8.30 -2.77
CA ILE A 152 8.44 -7.94 -4.18
C ILE A 152 7.71 -6.60 -4.37
N ARG A 153 7.20 -6.06 -3.27
CA ARG A 153 6.51 -4.77 -3.24
C ARG A 153 6.79 -4.05 -1.93
N MET A 154 6.88 -2.73 -2.03
CA MET A 154 7.09 -1.82 -0.91
C MET A 154 5.87 -0.90 -0.80
N ARG A 155 5.14 -0.99 0.33
CA ARG A 155 3.88 -0.26 0.53
C ARG A 155 3.77 0.43 1.89
N SER A 156 4.79 0.30 2.74
CA SER A 156 4.79 0.92 4.07
C SER A 156 5.50 2.26 4.02
N GLN A 157 4.79 3.32 4.40
CA GLN A 157 5.41 4.63 4.51
C GLN A 157 6.20 4.74 5.82
N PRO A 158 7.44 5.23 5.77
CA PRO A 158 8.27 5.35 6.97
C PRO A 158 7.79 6.46 7.92
N LEU A 159 8.00 6.23 9.22
CA LEU A 159 8.18 7.24 10.24
C LEU A 159 9.66 7.58 10.30
N VAL A 160 10.01 8.87 10.33
CA VAL A 160 11.42 9.31 10.36
C VAL A 160 11.64 10.28 11.51
N THR A 161 12.58 9.95 12.38
CA THR A 161 13.15 10.85 13.38
C THR A 161 14.50 11.41 12.90
N GLU A 162 15.15 12.26 13.68
CA GLU A 162 16.48 12.78 13.34
C GLU A 162 17.56 11.68 13.21
N ASP A 163 17.28 10.48 13.69
CA ASP A 163 18.26 9.40 13.78
C ASP A 163 17.78 8.02 13.35
N THR A 164 16.46 7.81 13.20
CA THR A 164 15.87 6.49 12.94
C THR A 164 14.78 6.56 11.88
N ILE A 165 14.78 5.56 11.00
CA ILE A 165 13.68 5.24 10.08
C ILE A 165 12.97 4.00 10.62
N TYR A 166 11.66 4.08 10.85
CA TYR A 166 10.81 2.94 11.15
C TYR A 166 9.97 2.62 9.93
N ILE A 167 10.00 1.38 9.46
CA ILE A 167 9.31 0.97 8.23
C ILE A 167 8.85 -0.48 8.30
N GLY A 168 7.67 -0.75 7.77
CA GLY A 168 7.15 -2.09 7.60
C GLY A 168 7.56 -2.74 6.28
N SER A 169 7.35 -4.05 6.18
CA SER A 169 7.62 -4.82 4.97
C SER A 169 6.48 -5.76 4.61
N GLN A 170 6.51 -6.27 3.39
CA GLN A 170 5.55 -7.26 2.90
C GLN A 170 5.60 -8.55 3.72
N SER A 171 6.76 -8.93 4.23
CA SER A 171 6.89 -10.10 5.10
C SER A 171 6.29 -9.91 6.50
N GLY A 172 5.78 -8.70 6.83
CA GLY A 172 5.27 -8.38 8.16
C GLY A 172 6.36 -7.98 9.16
N THR A 173 7.59 -7.74 8.71
CA THR A 173 8.64 -7.26 9.59
C THR A 173 8.65 -5.74 9.66
N VAL A 174 8.66 -5.20 10.87
CA VAL A 174 8.92 -3.78 11.15
C VAL A 174 10.39 -3.64 11.46
N HIS A 175 11.06 -2.70 10.79
CA HIS A 175 12.48 -2.41 10.95
C HIS A 175 12.68 -1.02 11.54
N ALA A 176 13.60 -0.88 12.50
CA ALA A 176 14.17 0.38 12.91
C ALA A 176 15.61 0.49 12.38
N LEU A 177 15.82 1.42 11.47
CA LEU A 177 17.10 1.61 10.77
C LEU A 177 17.72 2.94 11.16
N ALA A 178 19.02 2.98 11.38
CA ALA A 178 19.73 4.25 11.59
C ALA A 178 19.66 5.10 10.31
N LEU A 179 19.19 6.35 10.42
CA LEU A 179 18.98 7.25 9.29
C LEU A 179 20.26 7.54 8.49
N ASP A 180 21.39 7.63 9.17
CA ASP A 180 22.69 7.98 8.57
C ASP A 180 23.37 6.83 7.83
N SER A 181 23.10 5.58 8.22
CA SER A 181 23.88 4.40 7.77
C SER A 181 23.04 3.21 7.30
N GLY A 182 21.76 3.17 7.64
CA GLY A 182 20.89 2.04 7.33
C GLY A 182 21.18 0.78 8.15
N CYS A 183 22.05 0.83 9.21
CA CYS A 183 22.19 -0.32 10.08
C CYS A 183 20.90 -0.56 10.86
N GLU A 184 20.57 -1.82 11.09
CA GLU A 184 19.35 -2.22 11.80
C GLU A 184 19.56 -2.13 13.31
N ARG A 185 18.75 -1.31 13.99
CA ARG A 185 18.71 -1.18 15.45
C ARG A 185 17.98 -2.36 16.06
N TRP A 186 16.76 -2.57 15.58
CA TRP A 186 15.91 -3.69 15.96
C TRP A 186 14.93 -4.03 14.83
N SER A 187 14.31 -5.20 14.92
CA SER A 187 13.19 -5.61 14.07
C SER A 187 12.14 -6.34 14.89
N PHE A 188 10.88 -6.21 14.50
CA PHE A 188 9.72 -6.87 15.10
C PHE A 188 8.92 -7.59 14.01
N LYS A 189 8.39 -8.78 14.30
CA LYS A 189 7.57 -9.57 13.37
C LYS A 189 6.09 -9.43 13.75
N ALA A 190 5.29 -8.82 12.88
CA ALA A 190 3.83 -8.82 12.92
C ALA A 190 3.28 -10.12 12.29
N ASP A 191 1.97 -10.36 12.44
CA ASP A 191 1.35 -11.59 11.95
C ASP A 191 1.16 -11.62 10.43
N ALA A 192 1.05 -10.44 9.79
CA ALA A 192 0.86 -10.29 8.36
C ALA A 192 1.63 -9.07 7.82
N GLU A 193 1.55 -8.82 6.51
CA GLU A 193 2.19 -7.68 5.86
C GLU A 193 1.90 -6.36 6.59
N VAL A 194 2.96 -5.60 6.94
CA VAL A 194 2.85 -4.25 7.46
C VAL A 194 2.87 -3.28 6.29
N ARG A 195 1.68 -2.81 5.92
CA ARG A 195 1.47 -1.95 4.75
C ARG A 195 1.29 -0.48 5.11
N GLY A 196 0.57 -0.20 6.18
CA GLY A 196 0.28 1.17 6.63
C GLY A 196 1.53 1.93 7.05
N ALA A 197 1.41 3.24 7.17
CA ALA A 197 2.47 4.06 7.75
C ALA A 197 2.69 3.69 9.21
N VAL A 198 3.95 3.72 9.64
CA VAL A 198 4.30 3.70 11.06
C VAL A 198 4.01 5.08 11.64
N ILE A 199 3.35 5.15 12.78
CA ILE A 199 3.04 6.43 13.45
C ILE A 199 3.60 6.47 14.88
N PRO A 200 4.03 7.63 15.38
CA PRO A 200 4.53 7.75 16.75
C PRO A 200 3.39 7.91 17.76
N SER A 201 3.62 7.55 19.02
CA SER A 201 2.83 8.04 20.14
C SER A 201 3.09 9.53 20.39
N GLY A 202 2.20 10.18 21.13
CA GLY A 202 2.34 11.62 21.40
C GLY A 202 3.62 12.01 22.15
N ASP A 203 4.20 11.10 22.95
CA ASP A 203 5.48 11.24 23.65
C ASP A 203 6.68 10.72 22.83
N SER A 204 6.44 10.10 21.67
CA SER A 204 7.44 9.44 20.82
C SER A 204 8.19 8.26 21.48
N GLU A 205 7.76 7.79 22.65
CA GLU A 205 8.35 6.62 23.34
C GLU A 205 7.89 5.30 22.70
N SER A 206 6.76 5.32 22.01
CA SER A 206 6.18 4.17 21.32
C SER A 206 5.86 4.48 19.88
N ILE A 207 5.75 3.42 19.08
CA ILE A 207 5.21 3.49 17.72
C ILE A 207 4.01 2.56 17.58
N PHE A 208 3.13 2.90 16.65
CA PHE A 208 2.00 2.06 16.30
C PHE A 208 2.15 1.59 14.85
N VAL A 209 1.81 0.33 14.62
CA VAL A 209 1.79 -0.30 13.31
C VAL A 209 0.52 -1.11 13.13
N THR A 210 0.11 -1.29 11.88
CA THR A 210 -1.01 -2.13 11.50
C THR A 210 -0.56 -3.18 10.49
N ASP A 211 -1.17 -4.35 10.53
CA ASP A 211 -0.94 -5.37 9.53
C ASP A 211 -2.16 -5.65 8.64
N PHE A 212 -1.94 -6.39 7.58
CA PHE A 212 -2.95 -6.69 6.56
C PHE A 212 -4.03 -7.68 7.04
N ALA A 213 -3.83 -8.33 8.18
CA ALA A 213 -4.83 -9.16 8.87
C ALA A 213 -5.67 -8.37 9.90
N ALA A 214 -5.69 -7.02 9.78
CA ALA A 214 -6.37 -6.10 10.68
C ALA A 214 -5.86 -6.16 12.13
N GLY A 215 -4.60 -6.53 12.32
CA GLY A 215 -3.86 -6.40 13.58
C GLY A 215 -3.39 -4.97 13.81
N VAL A 216 -3.42 -4.53 15.08
CA VAL A 216 -2.91 -3.23 15.54
C VAL A 216 -1.94 -3.49 16.68
N TYR A 217 -0.76 -2.89 16.62
CA TYR A 217 0.34 -3.14 17.54
C TYR A 217 0.86 -1.83 18.12
N ARG A 218 1.19 -1.82 19.39
CA ARG A 218 2.01 -0.79 20.03
C ARG A 218 3.35 -1.40 20.41
N LEU A 219 4.43 -0.79 19.91
CA LEU A 219 5.80 -1.22 20.15
C LEU A 219 6.56 -0.11 20.85
N ASP A 220 7.50 -0.48 21.71
CA ASP A 220 8.51 0.44 22.25
C ASP A 220 9.40 0.94 21.10
N ALA A 221 9.55 2.25 20.95
CA ALA A 221 10.30 2.83 19.83
C ALA A 221 11.80 2.55 19.90
N GLY A 222 12.36 2.41 21.11
CA GLY A 222 13.80 2.16 21.31
C GLY A 222 14.21 0.72 21.12
N THR A 223 13.33 -0.23 21.50
CA THR A 223 13.66 -1.66 21.57
C THR A 223 12.89 -2.54 20.58
N GLY A 224 11.74 -2.08 20.09
CA GLY A 224 10.81 -2.88 19.31
C GLY A 224 10.00 -3.87 20.13
N GLU A 225 10.05 -3.82 21.46
CA GLU A 225 9.28 -4.71 22.32
C GLU A 225 7.78 -4.45 22.20
N LEU A 226 7.01 -5.54 22.08
CA LEU A 226 5.54 -5.48 22.00
C LEU A 226 4.97 -5.05 23.36
N GLN A 227 4.27 -3.91 23.37
CA GLN A 227 3.57 -3.42 24.55
C GLN A 227 2.13 -3.94 24.62
N TRP A 228 1.41 -3.88 23.50
CA TRP A 228 0.11 -4.53 23.33
C TRP A 228 -0.20 -4.81 21.85
N LYS A 229 -1.12 -5.74 21.63
CA LYS A 229 -1.67 -6.11 20.34
C LYS A 229 -3.17 -6.32 20.44
N THR A 230 -3.93 -5.87 19.44
CA THR A 230 -5.36 -6.15 19.30
C THR A 230 -5.71 -6.39 17.82
N SER A 231 -6.90 -6.93 17.54
CA SER A 231 -7.43 -7.03 16.19
C SER A 231 -8.71 -6.20 16.10
N VAL A 232 -8.87 -5.51 14.98
CA VAL A 232 -10.09 -4.77 14.64
C VAL A 232 -10.93 -5.47 13.57
N ALA A 233 -10.56 -6.69 13.17
CA ALA A 233 -11.34 -7.48 12.23
C ALA A 233 -12.71 -7.83 12.80
N ASP A 234 -13.77 -7.60 12.04
CA ASP A 234 -15.14 -8.05 12.30
C ASP A 234 -15.70 -8.88 11.14
N HIS A 235 -14.89 -9.08 10.11
CA HIS A 235 -15.18 -9.88 8.94
C HIS A 235 -13.95 -10.71 8.52
N PRO A 236 -14.10 -11.95 8.01
CA PRO A 236 -12.95 -12.80 7.64
C PRO A 236 -12.02 -12.19 6.60
N THR A 237 -12.54 -11.30 5.76
CA THR A 237 -11.75 -10.62 4.72
C THR A 237 -11.33 -9.20 5.10
N ALA A 238 -11.58 -8.77 6.34
CA ALA A 238 -11.22 -7.43 6.80
C ALA A 238 -9.70 -7.21 6.75
N THR A 239 -9.29 -6.04 6.27
CA THR A 239 -7.89 -5.61 6.21
C THR A 239 -7.75 -4.15 6.62
N ILE A 240 -6.53 -3.74 6.94
CA ILE A 240 -6.18 -2.33 7.06
C ILE A 240 -5.29 -1.97 5.86
N THR A 241 -5.85 -1.20 4.93
CA THR A 241 -5.17 -0.78 3.69
C THR A 241 -4.62 0.64 3.81
N GLY A 242 -5.42 1.57 4.34
CA GLY A 242 -5.00 2.92 4.70
C GLY A 242 -4.17 2.92 5.99
N SER A 243 -3.50 4.02 6.25
CA SER A 243 -2.79 4.20 7.52
C SER A 243 -3.74 4.67 8.61
N MET A 244 -3.43 4.33 9.85
CA MET A 244 -4.16 4.91 10.99
C MET A 244 -3.74 6.36 11.25
N ALA A 245 -4.57 7.09 11.97
CA ALA A 245 -4.26 8.41 12.50
C ALA A 245 -4.38 8.41 14.02
N ILE A 246 -3.71 9.35 14.69
CA ILE A 246 -3.75 9.50 16.15
C ILE A 246 -4.07 10.95 16.51
N HIS A 247 -4.92 11.13 17.50
CA HIS A 247 -5.12 12.41 18.18
C HIS A 247 -5.27 12.16 19.67
N ASP A 248 -4.51 12.90 20.46
CA ASP A 248 -4.37 12.68 21.90
C ASP A 248 -4.06 11.19 22.19
N ASN A 249 -4.96 10.49 22.87
CA ASN A 249 -4.82 9.06 23.19
C ASN A 249 -5.80 8.18 22.39
N THR A 250 -6.25 8.62 21.22
CA THR A 250 -7.18 7.85 20.37
C THR A 250 -6.57 7.57 19.01
N LEU A 251 -6.55 6.27 18.64
CA LEU A 251 -6.18 5.81 17.29
C LEU A 251 -7.45 5.66 16.46
N PHE A 252 -7.43 6.16 15.23
CA PHE A 252 -8.51 6.01 14.24
C PHE A 252 -8.03 5.07 13.14
N ILE A 253 -8.62 3.87 13.07
CA ILE A 253 -8.20 2.79 12.19
C ILE A 253 -9.18 2.64 11.04
N PRO A 254 -8.79 2.88 9.79
CA PRO A 254 -9.66 2.68 8.63
C PRO A 254 -9.81 1.20 8.30
N LEU A 255 -11.01 0.76 7.95
CA LEU A 255 -11.32 -0.62 7.60
C LEU A 255 -11.60 -0.79 6.12
N SER A 256 -10.86 -1.71 5.51
CA SER A 256 -10.98 -2.17 4.14
C SER A 256 -11.11 -3.70 4.09
N SER A 257 -11.16 -4.28 2.90
CA SER A 257 -11.39 -5.71 2.74
C SER A 257 -10.81 -6.26 1.44
N THR A 258 -10.45 -7.54 1.47
CA THR A 258 -10.18 -8.34 0.27
C THR A 258 -11.44 -8.99 -0.31
N GLU A 259 -12.63 -8.78 0.24
CA GLU A 259 -13.89 -9.34 -0.27
C GLU A 259 -14.16 -8.94 -1.71
N VAL A 260 -13.76 -7.71 -2.09
CA VAL A 260 -13.82 -7.25 -3.49
C VAL A 260 -13.16 -8.24 -4.47
N VAL A 261 -12.10 -8.93 -4.05
CA VAL A 261 -11.40 -9.95 -4.84
C VAL A 261 -12.01 -11.34 -4.61
N SER A 262 -12.48 -11.66 -3.41
CA SER A 262 -13.16 -12.94 -3.09
C SER A 262 -14.37 -13.19 -3.97
N SER A 263 -15.02 -12.12 -4.48
CA SER A 263 -16.14 -12.17 -5.44
C SER A 263 -15.81 -12.88 -6.76
N ILE A 264 -14.52 -13.07 -7.08
CA ILE A 264 -14.10 -13.84 -8.27
C ILE A 264 -14.49 -15.31 -8.14
N ASN A 265 -14.52 -15.86 -6.92
CA ASN A 265 -14.98 -17.22 -6.68
C ASN A 265 -16.51 -17.30 -6.86
N PRO A 266 -17.01 -18.07 -7.85
CA PRO A 266 -18.45 -18.18 -8.11
C PRO A 266 -19.25 -18.85 -6.98
N ASP A 267 -18.57 -19.61 -6.10
CA ASP A 267 -19.15 -20.28 -4.94
C ASP A 267 -19.07 -19.44 -3.65
N TYR A 268 -18.51 -18.23 -3.73
CA TYR A 268 -18.44 -17.30 -2.61
C TYR A 268 -19.78 -16.60 -2.39
N ASN A 269 -20.29 -16.65 -1.16
CA ASN A 269 -21.50 -15.92 -0.76
C ASN A 269 -21.16 -14.41 -0.67
N CYS A 270 -21.41 -13.69 -1.74
CA CYS A 270 -20.98 -12.30 -1.93
C CYS A 270 -22.15 -11.33 -1.77
N CYS A 271 -22.00 -10.21 -1.05
CA CYS A 271 -20.92 -9.78 -0.23
C CYS A 271 -21.47 -9.19 1.07
N THR A 272 -20.73 -9.22 2.15
CA THR A 272 -21.24 -8.84 3.47
C THR A 272 -20.30 -7.90 4.26
N PHE A 273 -19.10 -7.63 3.75
CA PHE A 273 -18.18 -6.70 4.39
C PHE A 273 -18.73 -5.27 4.44
N ARG A 274 -18.46 -4.60 5.55
CA ARG A 274 -18.83 -3.20 5.78
C ARG A 274 -17.56 -2.37 6.04
N GLY A 275 -17.29 -1.38 5.19
CA GLY A 275 -16.25 -0.40 5.44
C GLY A 275 -16.52 0.43 6.69
N GLY A 276 -15.52 1.13 7.20
CA GLY A 276 -15.71 1.93 8.40
C GLY A 276 -14.43 2.44 9.05
N VAL A 277 -14.59 2.94 10.28
CA VAL A 277 -13.49 3.37 11.14
C VAL A 277 -13.71 2.80 12.54
N VAL A 278 -12.61 2.35 13.16
CA VAL A 278 -12.58 1.93 14.58
C VAL A 278 -11.73 2.90 15.36
N ALA A 279 -12.24 3.39 16.48
CA ALA A 279 -11.44 4.15 17.44
C ALA A 279 -10.95 3.23 18.56
N LEU A 280 -9.64 3.29 18.83
CA LEU A 280 -9.01 2.55 19.93
C LEU A 280 -8.37 3.52 20.92
N ASP A 281 -8.39 3.17 22.20
CA ASP A 281 -7.54 3.79 23.20
C ASP A 281 -6.07 3.41 22.95
N ALA A 282 -5.22 4.40 22.68
CA ALA A 282 -3.82 4.19 22.30
C ALA A 282 -2.96 3.58 23.42
N SER A 283 -3.37 3.74 24.70
CA SER A 283 -2.65 3.18 25.85
C SER A 283 -2.90 1.70 26.02
N SER A 284 -4.13 1.24 25.75
CA SER A 284 -4.60 -0.12 26.07
C SER A 284 -4.95 -0.98 24.86
N GLY A 285 -5.14 -0.38 23.67
CA GLY A 285 -5.70 -1.05 22.49
C GLY A 285 -7.20 -1.36 22.60
N GLY A 286 -7.87 -0.86 23.65
CA GLY A 286 -9.31 -1.08 23.87
C GLY A 286 -10.16 -0.30 22.87
N GLN A 287 -11.15 -0.96 22.25
CA GLN A 287 -12.08 -0.29 21.34
C GLN A 287 -12.98 0.68 22.11
N GLN A 288 -13.02 1.93 21.64
CA GLN A 288 -13.90 2.99 22.15
C GLN A 288 -15.23 3.01 21.39
N TRP A 289 -15.16 3.03 20.07
CA TRP A 289 -16.32 2.97 19.19
C TRP A 289 -15.95 2.37 17.83
N ARG A 290 -16.97 2.04 17.05
CA ARG A 290 -16.88 1.59 15.65
C ARG A 290 -17.99 2.22 14.83
N MET A 291 -17.68 2.73 13.66
CA MET A 291 -18.60 3.29 12.68
C MET A 291 -18.53 2.46 11.39
N PHE A 292 -19.67 2.27 10.74
CA PHE A 292 -19.78 1.59 9.46
C PHE A 292 -20.27 2.53 8.36
N THR A 293 -19.76 2.34 7.14
CA THR A 293 -20.16 3.11 5.94
C THR A 293 -21.39 2.54 5.24
N VAL A 294 -21.80 1.32 5.55
CA VAL A 294 -23.01 0.67 5.04
C VAL A 294 -23.75 -0.02 6.18
N ASP A 295 -25.07 -0.18 6.01
CA ASP A 295 -25.90 -0.95 6.92
C ASP A 295 -25.60 -2.46 6.86
N GLU A 296 -26.21 -3.25 7.73
CA GLU A 296 -26.11 -4.71 7.67
C GLU A 296 -26.69 -5.24 6.37
N SER A 297 -25.97 -6.22 5.78
CA SER A 297 -26.37 -6.83 4.53
C SER A 297 -27.58 -7.74 4.73
N GLU A 298 -28.47 -7.72 3.74
CA GLU A 298 -29.61 -8.63 3.62
C GLU A 298 -29.43 -9.52 2.38
N ASP A 299 -30.22 -10.60 2.29
CA ASP A 299 -30.30 -11.44 1.11
C ASP A 299 -30.91 -10.65 -0.05
N VAL A 300 -30.20 -10.51 -1.16
CA VAL A 300 -30.65 -9.79 -2.37
C VAL A 300 -30.88 -10.71 -3.56
N GLY A 301 -30.76 -12.03 -3.37
CA GLY A 301 -31.04 -13.05 -4.37
C GLY A 301 -29.95 -14.13 -4.45
N GLU A 302 -29.87 -14.82 -5.56
CA GLU A 302 -28.91 -15.90 -5.83
C GLU A 302 -28.19 -15.64 -7.15
N ASN A 303 -26.91 -16.07 -7.22
CA ASN A 303 -26.17 -16.08 -8.47
C ASN A 303 -26.55 -17.29 -9.36
N GLU A 304 -25.93 -17.41 -10.54
CA GLU A 304 -26.20 -18.47 -11.50
C GLU A 304 -25.94 -19.90 -10.96
N ASN A 305 -25.12 -20.02 -9.91
CA ASN A 305 -24.81 -21.29 -9.24
C ASN A 305 -25.74 -21.59 -8.06
N GLY A 306 -26.73 -20.73 -7.78
CA GLY A 306 -27.63 -20.86 -6.64
C GLY A 306 -27.00 -20.49 -5.31
N VAL A 307 -25.91 -19.70 -5.33
CA VAL A 307 -25.26 -19.18 -4.13
C VAL A 307 -25.88 -17.83 -3.76
N THR A 308 -26.21 -17.64 -2.48
CA THR A 308 -26.83 -16.41 -1.98
C THR A 308 -25.95 -15.18 -2.26
N LEU A 309 -26.55 -14.13 -2.78
CA LEU A 309 -26.00 -12.79 -2.89
C LEU A 309 -26.56 -11.92 -1.77
N SER A 310 -25.70 -11.19 -1.10
CA SER A 310 -26.05 -10.31 0.03
C SER A 310 -25.65 -8.87 -0.27
N GLY A 311 -26.36 -7.91 0.35
CA GLY A 311 -26.08 -6.48 0.20
C GLY A 311 -27.01 -5.59 1.05
N PRO A 312 -26.67 -4.28 1.18
CA PRO A 312 -25.48 -3.62 0.64
C PRO A 312 -24.18 -4.10 1.32
N SER A 313 -23.06 -3.96 0.63
CA SER A 313 -21.75 -4.25 1.20
C SER A 313 -20.67 -3.35 0.60
N GLY A 314 -19.45 -3.39 1.15
CA GLY A 314 -18.31 -2.63 0.64
C GLY A 314 -18.21 -1.24 1.25
N ALA A 315 -18.12 -0.22 0.42
CA ALA A 315 -17.77 1.15 0.78
C ALA A 315 -16.55 1.20 1.74
N PRO A 316 -15.42 0.53 1.39
CA PRO A 316 -14.26 0.41 2.26
C PRO A 316 -13.64 1.77 2.52
N VAL A 317 -13.03 1.94 3.70
CA VAL A 317 -12.16 3.09 3.99
C VAL A 317 -10.72 2.62 3.86
N TRP A 318 -10.06 3.03 2.77
CA TRP A 318 -8.66 2.68 2.50
C TRP A 318 -7.74 3.90 2.38
N SER A 319 -8.30 5.10 2.62
CA SER A 319 -7.57 6.34 2.86
C SER A 319 -7.16 6.47 4.33
N THR A 320 -6.16 7.31 4.60
CA THR A 320 -5.77 7.67 5.98
C THR A 320 -6.74 8.70 6.53
N PRO A 321 -7.31 8.51 7.74
CA PRO A 321 -8.18 9.48 8.37
C PRO A 321 -7.47 10.82 8.61
N THR A 322 -8.17 11.93 8.38
CA THR A 322 -7.69 13.30 8.59
C THR A 322 -8.29 13.86 9.85
N ILE A 323 -7.48 14.39 10.74
CA ILE A 323 -7.91 14.89 12.05
C ILE A 323 -8.16 16.40 11.98
N ASP A 324 -9.35 16.80 12.39
CA ASP A 324 -9.73 18.18 12.66
C ASP A 324 -10.04 18.32 14.16
N ALA A 325 -9.00 18.66 14.91
CA ALA A 325 -9.10 18.78 16.36
C ALA A 325 -9.98 19.98 16.78
N GLU A 326 -10.05 21.02 15.97
CA GLU A 326 -10.84 22.22 16.27
C GLU A 326 -12.35 21.91 16.24
N ARG A 327 -12.78 21.11 15.24
CA ARG A 327 -14.19 20.72 15.09
C ARG A 327 -14.52 19.40 15.80
N GLY A 328 -13.51 18.69 16.30
CA GLY A 328 -13.69 17.37 16.91
C GLY A 328 -14.10 16.31 15.89
N LEU A 329 -13.66 16.43 14.64
CA LEU A 329 -14.04 15.58 13.51
C LEU A 329 -12.85 14.82 12.91
N VAL A 330 -13.16 13.65 12.38
CA VAL A 330 -12.28 12.87 11.51
C VAL A 330 -12.90 12.83 10.12
N TYR A 331 -12.13 13.18 9.08
CA TYR A 331 -12.57 13.08 7.70
C TYR A 331 -11.96 11.83 7.04
N ILE A 332 -12.79 11.09 6.31
CA ILE A 332 -12.40 9.88 5.58
C ILE A 332 -12.95 9.91 4.16
N GLY A 333 -12.24 9.26 3.23
CA GLY A 333 -12.76 8.91 1.93
C GLY A 333 -13.20 7.45 1.91
N SER A 334 -14.31 7.15 1.26
CA SER A 334 -14.82 5.78 1.07
C SER A 334 -14.74 5.32 -0.38
N GLY A 335 -14.70 4.01 -0.58
CA GLY A 335 -14.76 3.36 -1.87
C GLY A 335 -16.18 2.97 -2.29
N GLN A 336 -16.27 2.23 -3.40
CA GLN A 336 -17.51 1.76 -4.00
C GLN A 336 -18.22 0.69 -3.15
N ASN A 337 -19.52 0.47 -3.38
CA ASN A 337 -20.18 -0.73 -2.89
C ASN A 337 -19.68 -1.97 -3.65
N TYR A 338 -19.59 -3.14 -2.97
CA TYR A 338 -19.24 -4.42 -3.61
C TYR A 338 -20.49 -5.15 -4.14
N SER A 339 -21.63 -4.96 -3.47
CA SER A 339 -22.93 -5.50 -3.84
C SER A 339 -24.03 -4.47 -3.65
N GLN A 340 -25.15 -4.67 -4.34
CA GLN A 340 -26.32 -3.80 -4.30
C GLN A 340 -27.12 -3.96 -3.00
N PRO A 341 -27.89 -2.91 -2.64
CA PRO A 341 -28.06 -1.63 -3.32
C PRO A 341 -26.86 -0.68 -3.12
N ALA A 342 -26.71 0.29 -4.04
CA ALA A 342 -25.78 1.40 -3.84
C ALA A 342 -26.20 2.27 -2.65
N THR A 343 -25.24 2.74 -1.87
CA THR A 343 -25.47 3.52 -0.66
C THR A 343 -24.91 4.95 -0.77
N ALA A 344 -25.40 5.87 0.05
CA ALA A 344 -25.04 7.28 -0.01
C ALA A 344 -23.63 7.56 0.54
N MET A 345 -23.08 6.69 1.38
CA MET A 345 -21.73 6.81 1.93
C MET A 345 -20.67 6.02 1.14
N SER A 346 -21.01 5.45 -0.04
CA SER A 346 -20.02 4.95 -0.98
C SER A 346 -19.46 6.07 -1.83
N ASN A 347 -18.16 6.01 -2.19
CA ASN A 347 -17.46 7.04 -2.97
C ASN A 347 -17.69 8.45 -2.44
N ALA A 348 -17.51 8.64 -1.15
CA ALA A 348 -17.90 9.84 -0.43
C ALA A 348 -16.76 10.37 0.45
N VAL A 349 -16.80 11.67 0.73
CA VAL A 349 -16.11 12.25 1.89
C VAL A 349 -17.08 12.22 3.07
N ILE A 350 -16.64 11.67 4.19
CA ILE A 350 -17.46 11.48 5.38
C ILE A 350 -16.78 12.14 6.58
N ALA A 351 -17.53 12.94 7.31
CA ALA A 351 -17.11 13.53 8.58
C ALA A 351 -17.69 12.74 9.75
N VAL A 352 -16.82 12.28 10.65
CA VAL A 352 -17.15 11.43 11.79
C VAL A 352 -16.75 12.11 13.08
N SER A 353 -17.60 12.13 14.10
CA SER A 353 -17.28 12.63 15.43
C SER A 353 -16.16 11.80 16.06
N MET A 354 -15.05 12.44 16.46
CA MET A 354 -13.94 11.77 17.16
C MET A 354 -14.40 11.14 18.49
N ALA A 355 -15.37 11.76 19.15
CA ALA A 355 -15.81 11.35 20.48
C ALA A 355 -16.75 10.14 20.46
N SER A 356 -17.62 10.03 19.43
CA SER A 356 -18.70 9.03 19.43
C SER A 356 -18.71 8.08 18.24
N GLY A 357 -18.02 8.42 17.13
CA GLY A 357 -18.14 7.70 15.87
C GLY A 357 -19.41 8.03 15.07
N ASP A 358 -20.23 8.98 15.52
CA ASP A 358 -21.42 9.39 14.77
C ASP A 358 -21.02 10.15 13.51
N VAL A 359 -21.73 9.87 12.40
CA VAL A 359 -21.57 10.61 11.15
C VAL A 359 -22.18 11.99 11.30
N ALA A 360 -21.35 13.04 11.20
CA ALA A 360 -21.80 14.42 11.22
C ALA A 360 -22.41 14.84 9.87
N TRP A 361 -21.74 14.50 8.78
CA TRP A 361 -22.19 14.70 7.41
C TRP A 361 -21.40 13.81 6.43
N HIS A 362 -21.93 13.67 5.23
CA HIS A 362 -21.20 13.06 4.11
C HIS A 362 -21.54 13.75 2.78
N THR A 363 -20.60 13.74 1.86
CA THR A 363 -20.76 14.29 0.51
C THR A 363 -20.32 13.23 -0.50
N GLN A 364 -21.28 12.69 -1.23
CA GLN A 364 -21.04 11.63 -2.21
C GLN A 364 -20.48 12.23 -3.51
N ALA A 365 -19.29 11.77 -3.94
CA ALA A 365 -18.64 12.19 -5.18
C ALA A 365 -19.19 11.45 -6.42
N THR A 366 -19.50 10.16 -6.28
CA THR A 366 -20.03 9.31 -7.34
C THR A 366 -21.17 8.45 -6.79
N ALA A 367 -22.39 8.72 -7.25
CA ALA A 367 -23.56 7.96 -6.84
C ALA A 367 -23.77 6.71 -7.72
N GLY A 368 -24.36 5.66 -7.14
CA GLY A 368 -24.76 4.46 -7.87
C GLY A 368 -23.61 3.54 -8.27
N ASP A 369 -22.42 3.72 -7.71
CA ASP A 369 -21.24 2.92 -8.03
C ASP A 369 -21.22 1.63 -7.21
N VAL A 370 -21.44 0.52 -7.90
CA VAL A 370 -21.38 -0.83 -7.33
C VAL A 370 -20.47 -1.68 -8.21
N TRP A 371 -19.37 -2.15 -7.67
CA TRP A 371 -18.38 -2.92 -8.43
C TRP A 371 -17.60 -3.89 -7.52
N ASN A 372 -17.32 -5.08 -8.07
CA ASN A 372 -16.37 -6.03 -7.48
C ASN A 372 -15.56 -6.74 -8.58
N ALA A 373 -14.51 -7.47 -8.21
CA ALA A 373 -13.60 -8.10 -9.16
C ALA A 373 -14.24 -9.25 -9.96
N GLY A 374 -15.38 -9.81 -9.55
CA GLY A 374 -16.17 -10.73 -10.34
C GLY A 374 -16.58 -10.14 -11.69
N CYS A 375 -16.73 -8.81 -11.79
CA CYS A 375 -17.13 -8.12 -13.02
C CYS A 375 -16.09 -8.18 -14.14
N VAL A 376 -14.83 -8.37 -13.84
CA VAL A 376 -13.74 -8.47 -14.83
C VAL A 376 -13.32 -9.91 -15.12
N THR A 377 -13.93 -10.90 -14.44
CA THR A 377 -13.65 -12.32 -14.59
C THR A 377 -14.85 -13.09 -15.15
N ASN A 378 -15.48 -13.94 -14.33
CA ASN A 378 -16.56 -14.83 -14.73
C ASN A 378 -17.95 -14.18 -14.69
N LYS A 379 -18.10 -13.00 -14.09
CA LYS A 379 -19.34 -12.22 -13.90
C LYS A 379 -20.40 -12.84 -13.00
N VAL A 380 -20.15 -13.98 -12.37
CA VAL A 380 -21.14 -14.72 -11.58
C VAL A 380 -21.61 -13.93 -10.36
N ASN A 381 -20.66 -13.29 -9.63
CA ASN A 381 -20.98 -12.43 -8.49
C ASN A 381 -20.95 -10.93 -8.85
N CYS A 382 -20.88 -10.59 -10.14
CA CYS A 382 -20.91 -9.19 -10.56
C CYS A 382 -22.30 -8.59 -10.32
N PRO A 383 -22.40 -7.39 -9.73
CA PRO A 383 -23.66 -6.68 -9.57
C PRO A 383 -24.39 -6.50 -10.91
N TRP A 384 -25.74 -6.52 -10.89
CA TRP A 384 -26.52 -6.33 -12.13
C TRP A 384 -26.52 -4.89 -12.65
N THR A 385 -26.17 -3.90 -11.82
CA THR A 385 -25.86 -2.54 -12.25
C THR A 385 -24.42 -2.24 -11.89
N VAL A 386 -23.51 -2.28 -12.89
CA VAL A 386 -22.08 -2.13 -12.69
C VAL A 386 -21.70 -0.67 -12.72
N GLY A 387 -21.02 -0.20 -11.67
CA GLY A 387 -20.45 1.13 -11.58
C GLY A 387 -18.99 1.22 -12.10
N PRO A 388 -18.43 2.41 -12.12
CA PRO A 388 -17.09 2.67 -12.68
C PRO A 388 -15.92 2.37 -11.74
N ASP A 389 -16.15 2.06 -10.45
CA ASP A 389 -15.12 1.90 -9.42
C ASP A 389 -14.33 3.23 -9.19
N PHE A 390 -15.06 4.28 -8.81
CA PHE A 390 -14.55 5.66 -8.67
C PHE A 390 -14.38 6.12 -7.22
N ASP A 391 -13.61 5.37 -6.46
CA ASP A 391 -13.35 5.65 -5.04
C ASP A 391 -12.84 7.07 -4.78
N VAL A 392 -13.21 7.61 -3.62
CA VAL A 392 -12.45 8.66 -2.94
C VAL A 392 -11.36 7.99 -2.12
N GLY A 393 -10.30 7.53 -2.80
CA GLY A 393 -9.24 6.73 -2.21
C GLY A 393 -8.07 7.53 -1.68
N ALA A 394 -7.85 8.73 -2.21
CA ALA A 394 -6.87 9.66 -1.68
C ALA A 394 -7.29 10.16 -0.29
N SER A 395 -6.34 10.21 0.66
CA SER A 395 -6.60 10.83 1.96
C SER A 395 -7.05 12.27 1.78
N VAL A 396 -8.11 12.65 2.46
CA VAL A 396 -8.61 14.04 2.45
C VAL A 396 -7.55 14.96 3.07
N ILE A 397 -7.29 16.11 2.48
CA ILE A 397 -6.38 17.11 3.04
C ILE A 397 -7.20 18.21 3.71
N LEU A 398 -6.92 18.50 4.96
CA LEU A 398 -7.38 19.73 5.63
C LEU A 398 -6.34 20.82 5.40
N ALA A 399 -6.71 21.84 4.64
CA ALA A 399 -5.87 22.97 4.26
C ALA A 399 -6.56 24.29 4.63
N SER A 400 -5.87 25.41 4.39
CA SER A 400 -6.43 26.73 4.53
C SER A 400 -6.29 27.51 3.22
N THR A 401 -7.30 28.30 2.90
CA THR A 401 -7.26 29.26 1.78
C THR A 401 -6.37 30.44 2.11
N THR A 402 -6.07 31.28 1.12
CA THR A 402 -5.31 32.53 1.30
C THR A 402 -6.02 33.52 2.25
N ASP A 403 -7.34 33.42 2.39
CA ASP A 403 -8.15 34.18 3.34
C ASP A 403 -8.25 33.52 4.74
N ASN A 404 -7.43 32.46 5.01
CA ASN A 404 -7.43 31.67 6.24
C ASN A 404 -8.79 31.01 6.55
N GLN A 405 -9.51 30.59 5.53
CA GLN A 405 -10.69 29.73 5.69
C GLN A 405 -10.24 28.27 5.52
N ASP A 406 -10.67 27.40 6.43
CA ASP A 406 -10.40 25.97 6.28
C ASP A 406 -11.16 25.38 5.10
N ILE A 407 -10.50 24.47 4.40
CA ILE A 407 -11.04 23.77 3.24
C ILE A 407 -10.55 22.32 3.23
N LEU A 408 -11.41 21.40 2.83
CA LEU A 408 -11.05 20.00 2.62
C LEU A 408 -10.81 19.75 1.14
N LEU A 409 -9.72 19.10 0.80
CA LEU A 409 -9.39 18.71 -0.57
C LEU A 409 -9.45 17.19 -0.69
N ALA A 410 -10.28 16.69 -1.60
CA ALA A 410 -10.49 15.26 -1.83
C ALA A 410 -10.25 14.89 -3.29
N GLY A 411 -9.39 13.92 -3.54
CA GLY A 411 -9.12 13.34 -4.85
C GLY A 411 -9.89 12.05 -5.06
N SER A 412 -10.38 11.82 -6.30
CA SER A 412 -11.13 10.62 -6.66
C SER A 412 -10.53 9.93 -7.89
N LYS A 413 -10.67 8.60 -7.94
CA LYS A 413 -10.35 7.77 -9.10
C LYS A 413 -11.11 8.20 -10.36
N SER A 414 -12.19 8.99 -10.22
CA SER A 414 -12.91 9.61 -11.35
C SER A 414 -12.11 10.68 -12.10
N GLY A 415 -10.90 11.03 -11.64
CA GLY A 415 -10.11 12.14 -12.17
C GLY A 415 -10.63 13.52 -11.76
N MET A 416 -11.43 13.57 -10.68
CA MET A 416 -11.93 14.81 -10.08
C MET A 416 -11.19 15.13 -8.78
N VAL A 417 -10.99 16.40 -8.53
CA VAL A 417 -10.62 16.96 -7.22
C VAL A 417 -11.79 17.83 -6.75
N TYR A 418 -12.15 17.65 -5.49
CA TYR A 418 -13.22 18.38 -4.81
C TYR A 418 -12.65 19.20 -3.68
N ALA A 419 -13.13 20.42 -3.51
CA ALA A 419 -12.93 21.20 -2.31
C ALA A 419 -14.26 21.33 -1.57
N LEU A 420 -14.24 21.04 -0.26
CA LEU A 420 -15.43 21.03 0.58
C LEU A 420 -15.26 21.97 1.76
N ASP A 421 -16.37 22.54 2.20
CA ASP A 421 -16.44 23.38 3.40
C ASP A 421 -16.57 22.50 4.66
N PRO A 422 -15.55 22.45 5.55
CA PRO A 422 -15.64 21.63 6.76
C PRO A 422 -16.58 22.22 7.84
N SER A 423 -16.94 23.50 7.73
CA SER A 423 -17.66 24.24 8.79
C SER A 423 -19.17 23.94 8.83
N GLY A 424 -19.72 23.32 7.77
CA GLY A 424 -21.16 23.10 7.62
C GLY A 424 -21.51 21.64 7.40
N ASP A 425 -22.04 21.37 6.23
CA ASP A 425 -22.58 20.08 5.81
C ASP A 425 -21.67 19.37 4.77
N GLY A 426 -20.42 19.76 4.64
CA GLY A 426 -19.50 19.23 3.63
C GLY A 426 -19.82 19.71 2.20
N ARG A 427 -20.42 20.90 2.08
CA ARG A 427 -20.79 21.50 0.80
C ARG A 427 -19.58 21.66 -0.11
N ILE A 428 -19.69 21.25 -1.39
CA ILE A 428 -18.65 21.48 -2.39
C ILE A 428 -18.52 22.97 -2.66
N VAL A 429 -17.32 23.51 -2.44
CA VAL A 429 -16.93 24.90 -2.73
C VAL A 429 -16.53 25.03 -4.20
N TRP A 430 -15.65 24.15 -4.65
CA TRP A 430 -15.27 24.00 -6.04
C TRP A 430 -14.96 22.54 -6.38
N GLN A 431 -14.95 22.24 -7.67
CA GLN A 431 -14.50 20.95 -8.19
C GLN A 431 -13.77 21.14 -9.51
N GLN A 432 -12.72 20.37 -9.72
CA GLN A 432 -11.88 20.45 -10.92
C GLN A 432 -11.58 19.07 -11.48
N ARG A 433 -11.77 18.91 -12.80
CA ARG A 433 -11.34 17.70 -13.49
C ARG A 433 -9.87 17.81 -13.87
N VAL A 434 -9.06 16.82 -13.47
CA VAL A 434 -7.63 16.73 -13.75
C VAL A 434 -7.27 15.52 -14.60
N GLY A 435 -8.24 14.66 -14.91
CA GLY A 435 -8.01 13.45 -15.69
C GLY A 435 -9.29 12.78 -16.17
N ARG A 436 -9.12 11.71 -16.93
CA ARG A 436 -10.23 10.85 -17.39
C ARG A 436 -10.79 10.01 -16.24
N GLY A 437 -9.90 9.51 -15.39
CA GLY A 437 -10.23 8.53 -14.38
C GLY A 437 -10.19 7.09 -14.87
N GLY A 438 -10.41 6.16 -13.95
CA GLY A 438 -10.40 4.72 -14.17
C GLY A 438 -10.21 3.97 -12.87
N LYS A 439 -10.36 2.65 -12.88
CA LYS A 439 -10.18 1.78 -11.69
C LYS A 439 -8.79 1.90 -11.07
N LYS A 440 -7.77 2.12 -11.90
CA LYS A 440 -6.37 2.32 -11.52
C LYS A 440 -5.88 3.72 -11.95
N GLY A 441 -6.78 4.57 -12.42
CA GLY A 441 -6.50 5.91 -12.93
C GLY A 441 -7.00 7.01 -12.01
N GLY A 442 -7.05 8.22 -12.54
CA GLY A 442 -7.45 9.40 -11.78
C GLY A 442 -6.50 9.70 -10.63
N VAL A 443 -7.04 10.26 -9.53
CA VAL A 443 -6.31 10.51 -8.28
C VAL A 443 -6.47 9.29 -7.38
N HIS A 444 -5.38 8.54 -7.17
CA HIS A 444 -5.46 7.20 -6.61
C HIS A 444 -5.10 7.17 -5.11
N TRP A 445 -3.82 7.41 -4.75
CA TRP A 445 -3.35 7.19 -3.38
C TRP A 445 -3.32 8.45 -2.52
N GLY A 446 -3.03 9.59 -3.09
CA GLY A 446 -2.93 10.83 -2.30
C GLY A 446 -2.47 12.03 -3.11
N MET A 447 -2.56 13.17 -2.48
CA MET A 447 -2.11 14.47 -2.97
C MET A 447 -1.16 15.09 -1.95
N THR A 448 -0.50 16.20 -2.28
CA THR A 448 0.20 17.04 -1.31
C THR A 448 -0.22 18.49 -1.51
N ALA A 449 -0.22 19.25 -0.42
CA ALA A 449 -0.57 20.67 -0.48
C ALA A 449 0.45 21.51 0.29
N ASP A 450 0.82 22.64 -0.25
CA ASP A 450 1.57 23.68 0.46
C ASP A 450 0.64 24.86 0.84
N ALA A 451 1.18 26.06 0.99
CA ALA A 451 0.41 27.18 1.51
C ALA A 451 -0.78 27.61 0.62
N ASP A 452 -0.71 27.44 -0.71
CA ASP A 452 -1.71 27.95 -1.65
C ASP A 452 -1.96 27.04 -2.85
N THR A 453 -1.25 25.89 -2.94
CA THR A 453 -1.29 24.98 -4.07
C THR A 453 -1.49 23.54 -3.61
N VAL A 454 -2.40 22.81 -4.26
CA VAL A 454 -2.49 21.35 -4.17
C VAL A 454 -1.88 20.72 -5.41
N TYR A 455 -0.99 19.73 -5.19
CA TYR A 455 -0.31 18.98 -6.25
C TYR A 455 -0.93 17.60 -6.36
N VAL A 456 -1.48 17.32 -7.53
CA VAL A 456 -2.36 16.19 -7.79
C VAL A 456 -1.71 15.24 -8.80
N PRO A 457 -1.25 14.06 -8.36
CA PRO A 457 -0.78 13.03 -9.27
C PRO A 457 -1.96 12.35 -9.95
N VAL A 458 -1.85 12.11 -11.26
CA VAL A 458 -2.89 11.47 -12.08
C VAL A 458 -2.33 10.27 -12.81
N GLY A 459 -2.95 9.11 -12.61
CA GLY A 459 -2.55 7.85 -13.24
C GLY A 459 -3.02 7.74 -14.69
N ASP A 460 -4.30 7.81 -14.92
CA ASP A 460 -4.97 7.73 -16.24
C ASP A 460 -4.39 6.68 -17.19
N LEU A 461 -4.39 5.41 -16.76
CA LEU A 461 -3.74 4.32 -17.48
C LEU A 461 -4.40 4.06 -18.85
N PRO A 462 -3.63 3.68 -19.89
CA PRO A 462 -4.16 3.27 -21.18
C PRO A 462 -5.10 2.05 -21.03
N GLY A 463 -6.14 1.98 -21.89
CA GLY A 463 -7.08 0.85 -21.91
C GLY A 463 -8.20 0.92 -20.87
N GLU A 464 -8.12 1.80 -19.88
CA GLU A 464 -9.23 2.07 -18.98
C GLU A 464 -10.14 3.15 -19.55
N ALA A 465 -11.06 2.76 -20.41
CA ALA A 465 -12.05 3.70 -20.96
C ALA A 465 -13.23 3.85 -20.01
N VAL A 466 -13.30 4.96 -19.28
CA VAL A 466 -14.47 5.34 -18.50
C VAL A 466 -14.87 6.76 -18.92
N GLY A 467 -15.89 6.85 -19.81
CA GLY A 467 -16.38 8.12 -20.32
C GLY A 467 -15.50 8.75 -21.41
N ASP A 468 -15.90 9.94 -21.86
CA ASP A 468 -15.31 10.66 -23.02
C ASP A 468 -14.23 11.69 -22.61
N ALA A 469 -13.89 11.81 -21.32
CA ALA A 469 -12.89 12.76 -20.87
C ALA A 469 -11.49 12.36 -21.39
N PRO A 470 -10.62 13.32 -21.75
CA PRO A 470 -9.27 13.02 -22.17
C PRO A 470 -8.43 12.49 -21.01
N ALA A 471 -7.54 11.52 -21.28
CA ALA A 471 -6.53 11.13 -20.34
C ALA A 471 -5.50 12.27 -20.17
N MET A 472 -5.16 12.57 -18.91
CA MET A 472 -4.20 13.63 -18.56
C MET A 472 -3.20 13.12 -17.50
N PRO A 473 -2.46 12.01 -17.79
CA PRO A 473 -1.53 11.46 -16.82
C PRO A 473 -0.39 12.44 -16.55
N GLY A 474 -0.01 12.57 -15.28
CA GLY A 474 1.05 13.47 -14.87
C GLY A 474 0.80 14.12 -13.52
N LEU A 475 1.42 15.27 -13.29
CA LEU A 475 1.26 16.07 -12.09
C LEU A 475 0.56 17.40 -12.42
N HIS A 476 -0.51 17.67 -11.71
CA HIS A 476 -1.27 18.92 -11.82
C HIS A 476 -1.05 19.77 -10.58
N ALA A 477 -0.92 21.08 -10.74
CA ALA A 477 -0.93 22.04 -9.64
C ALA A 477 -2.18 22.91 -9.74
N LEU A 478 -3.00 22.89 -8.71
CA LEU A 478 -4.23 23.67 -8.64
C LEU A 478 -4.15 24.68 -7.49
N ALA A 479 -4.72 25.86 -7.66
CA ALA A 479 -4.90 26.81 -6.58
C ALA A 479 -5.89 26.24 -5.54
N ILE A 480 -5.57 26.35 -4.25
CA ILE A 480 -6.45 25.86 -3.16
C ILE A 480 -7.76 26.66 -3.10
N ASP A 481 -7.72 27.97 -3.38
CA ASP A 481 -8.85 28.87 -3.22
C ASP A 481 -10.02 28.57 -4.18
N ASP A 482 -9.74 28.20 -5.43
CA ASP A 482 -10.74 28.11 -6.49
C ASP A 482 -10.58 26.93 -7.44
N GLY A 483 -9.51 26.11 -7.28
CA GLY A 483 -9.20 24.98 -8.13
C GLY A 483 -8.65 25.33 -9.50
N GLU A 484 -8.31 26.61 -9.78
CA GLU A 484 -7.71 26.99 -11.05
C GLU A 484 -6.36 26.30 -11.26
N SER A 485 -6.14 25.79 -12.49
CA SER A 485 -4.89 25.14 -12.87
C SER A 485 -3.76 26.17 -12.96
N ARG A 486 -2.71 25.97 -12.16
CA ARG A 486 -1.48 26.77 -12.20
C ARG A 486 -0.51 26.27 -13.25
N TRP A 487 -0.31 24.94 -13.29
CA TRP A 487 0.49 24.27 -14.31
C TRP A 487 0.16 22.77 -14.36
N TYR A 488 0.57 22.13 -15.45
CA TYR A 488 0.44 20.71 -15.68
C TYR A 488 1.74 20.15 -16.28
N LYS A 489 2.34 19.17 -15.57
CA LYS A 489 3.47 18.38 -16.06
C LYS A 489 2.95 17.06 -16.61
N ALA A 490 2.84 16.97 -17.93
CA ALA A 490 2.43 15.73 -18.60
C ALA A 490 3.50 14.64 -18.47
N THR A 491 3.08 13.38 -18.33
CA THR A 491 3.92 12.20 -18.48
C THR A 491 3.49 11.40 -19.71
N PRO A 492 4.42 10.69 -20.40
CA PRO A 492 4.01 9.76 -21.44
C PRO A 492 3.15 8.63 -20.84
N PRO A 493 2.11 8.17 -21.54
CA PRO A 493 1.20 7.16 -21.00
C PRO A 493 1.83 5.78 -20.88
N VAL A 494 2.87 5.47 -21.66
CA VAL A 494 3.57 4.18 -21.67
C VAL A 494 5.08 4.40 -21.72
N CYS A 495 5.83 3.42 -21.20
CA CYS A 495 7.28 3.42 -21.32
C CYS A 495 7.73 3.02 -22.73
N SER A 496 8.97 3.42 -23.10
CA SER A 496 9.57 3.12 -24.40
C SER A 496 10.17 1.71 -24.50
N GLU A 497 10.25 0.94 -23.40
CA GLU A 497 10.87 -0.39 -23.37
C GLU A 497 9.83 -1.49 -23.67
N PRO A 498 10.11 -2.40 -24.61
CA PRO A 498 9.19 -3.50 -24.91
C PRO A 498 9.29 -4.61 -23.87
N GLY A 499 8.16 -5.12 -23.36
CA GLY A 499 8.09 -6.39 -22.64
C GLY A 499 7.35 -6.39 -21.31
N PHE A 500 7.05 -5.25 -20.71
CA PHE A 500 6.19 -5.11 -19.53
C PHE A 500 5.13 -4.04 -19.78
N GLU A 501 3.94 -4.21 -19.21
CA GLU A 501 3.00 -3.10 -19.10
C GLU A 501 3.62 -2.05 -18.17
N CYS A 502 4.38 -1.16 -18.71
CA CYS A 502 5.06 -0.09 -17.98
C CYS A 502 4.35 1.23 -18.24
N TYR A 503 3.97 1.89 -17.17
CA TYR A 503 3.31 3.18 -17.19
C TYR A 503 4.22 4.23 -16.56
N ALA A 504 4.39 5.36 -17.24
CA ALA A 504 5.24 6.44 -16.74
C ALA A 504 4.48 7.47 -15.90
N SER A 505 3.20 7.24 -15.65
CA SER A 505 2.33 8.15 -14.90
C SER A 505 2.56 8.10 -13.39
N PHE A 506 2.04 9.12 -12.70
CA PHE A 506 2.12 9.25 -11.25
C PHE A 506 0.84 8.72 -10.60
N SER A 507 0.96 7.69 -9.76
CA SER A 507 -0.11 7.15 -8.93
C SER A 507 0.21 7.34 -7.45
N ALA A 508 1.48 7.24 -7.08
CA ALA A 508 1.95 7.40 -5.71
C ALA A 508 1.66 8.80 -5.13
N ALA A 509 1.41 8.84 -3.83
CA ALA A 509 1.19 10.11 -3.12
C ALA A 509 2.48 10.96 -3.10
N PRO A 510 2.48 12.18 -3.61
CA PRO A 510 3.65 13.06 -3.59
C PRO A 510 3.92 13.63 -2.20
N SER A 511 5.08 14.26 -1.99
CA SER A 511 5.36 15.12 -0.84
C SER A 511 5.92 16.47 -1.30
N SER A 512 5.63 17.53 -0.56
CA SER A 512 6.09 18.89 -0.87
C SER A 512 6.98 19.48 0.22
N ALA A 513 7.88 20.38 -0.16
CA ALA A 513 8.67 21.21 0.75
C ALA A 513 9.17 22.44 0.01
N SER A 514 9.39 23.53 0.69
CA SER A 514 10.19 24.73 0.29
C SER A 514 10.37 24.96 -1.22
N GLY A 515 9.28 25.02 -1.98
CA GLY A 515 9.27 25.29 -3.43
C GLY A 515 9.58 24.08 -4.31
N ILE A 516 9.49 22.86 -3.77
CA ILE A 516 9.69 21.59 -4.47
C ILE A 516 8.56 20.60 -4.21
N VAL A 517 8.37 19.67 -5.14
CA VAL A 517 7.50 18.49 -4.97
C VAL A 517 8.27 17.25 -5.36
N ALA A 518 8.30 16.25 -4.47
CA ALA A 518 8.87 14.94 -4.75
C ALA A 518 7.75 13.99 -5.22
N VAL A 519 7.98 13.32 -6.35
CA VAL A 519 7.04 12.39 -6.98
C VAL A 519 7.72 11.08 -7.35
N GLY A 520 6.95 10.01 -7.33
CA GLY A 520 7.35 8.70 -7.81
C GLY A 520 6.45 8.23 -8.94
N SER A 521 7.03 7.63 -9.97
CA SER A 521 6.28 7.14 -11.12
C SER A 521 6.24 5.63 -11.20
N MET A 522 5.23 5.09 -11.86
CA MET A 522 5.05 3.64 -12.01
C MET A 522 6.13 2.98 -12.89
N ASN A 523 6.94 3.74 -13.62
CA ASN A 523 8.14 3.21 -14.30
C ASN A 523 9.41 3.24 -13.44
N GLY A 524 9.28 3.53 -12.14
CA GLY A 524 10.40 3.49 -11.19
C GLY A 524 11.27 4.75 -11.18
N LYS A 525 10.82 5.89 -11.69
CA LYS A 525 11.54 7.15 -11.54
C LYS A 525 11.09 7.91 -10.31
N ALA A 526 12.03 8.30 -9.47
CA ALA A 526 11.85 9.31 -8.45
C ALA A 526 12.29 10.67 -9.00
N GLU A 527 11.45 11.69 -8.85
CA GLU A 527 11.75 13.04 -9.33
C GLU A 527 11.50 14.08 -8.24
N ILE A 528 12.28 15.15 -8.25
CA ILE A 528 11.95 16.40 -7.59
C ILE A 528 11.64 17.41 -8.68
N VAL A 529 10.48 18.03 -8.58
CA VAL A 529 10.03 19.07 -9.51
C VAL A 529 9.89 20.41 -8.79
N SER A 530 10.01 21.49 -9.54
CA SER A 530 9.73 22.85 -9.07
C SER A 530 8.25 23.01 -8.73
N ALA A 531 7.91 23.46 -7.55
CA ALA A 531 6.55 23.79 -7.15
C ALA A 531 5.95 24.94 -8.00
N GLY A 532 6.81 25.83 -8.54
CA GLY A 532 6.39 26.99 -9.29
C GLY A 532 5.93 26.71 -10.72
N ASP A 533 6.52 25.70 -11.41
CA ASP A 533 6.27 25.46 -12.83
C ASP A 533 6.31 23.98 -13.26
N GLY A 534 6.51 23.05 -12.33
CA GLY A 534 6.58 21.62 -12.61
C GLY A 534 7.84 21.15 -13.35
N SER A 535 8.84 22.03 -13.56
CA SER A 535 10.11 21.65 -14.21
C SER A 535 10.89 20.65 -13.34
N THR A 536 11.52 19.63 -13.96
CA THR A 536 12.31 18.64 -13.23
C THR A 536 13.61 19.27 -12.76
N LEU A 537 13.86 19.22 -11.45
CA LEU A 537 15.08 19.69 -10.80
C LEU A 537 16.07 18.55 -10.54
N TRP A 538 15.55 17.35 -10.26
CA TRP A 538 16.33 16.14 -10.04
C TRP A 538 15.51 14.92 -10.46
N SER A 539 16.20 13.88 -10.96
CA SER A 539 15.57 12.62 -11.35
C SER A 539 16.53 11.47 -11.14
N TYR A 540 15.99 10.33 -10.69
CA TYR A 540 16.75 9.12 -10.45
C TYR A 540 15.93 7.89 -10.87
N ASP A 541 16.55 7.03 -11.69
CA ASP A 541 15.96 5.75 -12.08
C ASP A 541 16.21 4.73 -10.95
N THR A 542 15.14 4.32 -10.28
CA THR A 542 15.19 3.32 -9.22
C THR A 542 14.93 1.91 -9.73
N SER A 543 14.50 1.71 -10.98
CA SER A 543 14.13 0.41 -11.55
C SER A 543 15.35 -0.43 -11.96
N ARG A 544 16.32 -0.58 -11.07
CA ARG A 544 17.59 -1.28 -11.27
C ARG A 544 18.04 -2.04 -10.03
N PRO A 545 19.05 -2.93 -10.16
CA PRO A 545 19.70 -3.58 -9.01
C PRO A 545 20.44 -2.58 -8.11
N PHE A 546 20.49 -2.89 -6.81
CA PHE A 546 21.21 -2.10 -5.78
C PHE A 546 22.09 -2.99 -4.92
N GLU A 547 23.28 -2.50 -4.62
CA GLU A 547 24.07 -2.99 -3.49
C GLU A 547 23.46 -2.43 -2.20
N THR A 548 23.16 -3.29 -1.25
CA THR A 548 22.46 -2.94 -0.02
C THR A 548 23.37 -3.05 1.20
N VAL A 549 23.12 -2.20 2.20
CA VAL A 549 23.89 -2.20 3.45
C VAL A 549 23.68 -3.47 4.26
N ASN A 550 22.58 -4.19 4.05
CA ASN A 550 22.30 -5.45 4.73
C ASN A 550 22.64 -6.71 3.89
N GLY A 551 23.25 -6.54 2.71
CA GLY A 551 23.70 -7.65 1.87
C GLY A 551 22.56 -8.43 1.17
N VAL A 552 21.32 -8.00 1.31
CA VAL A 552 20.18 -8.60 0.61
C VAL A 552 20.22 -8.17 -0.85
N THR A 553 20.06 -9.12 -1.78
CA THR A 553 19.88 -8.79 -3.20
C THR A 553 18.60 -8.01 -3.38
N ALA A 554 18.69 -6.78 -3.88
CA ALA A 554 17.54 -5.91 -4.05
C ALA A 554 17.49 -5.28 -5.43
N ASN A 555 16.26 -5.13 -5.92
CA ASN A 555 15.94 -4.39 -7.13
C ASN A 555 14.90 -3.32 -6.78
N GLY A 556 15.01 -2.17 -7.39
CA GLY A 556 13.91 -1.23 -7.38
C GLY A 556 12.96 -1.51 -8.54
N GLY A 557 11.79 -0.92 -8.48
CA GLY A 557 10.71 -1.10 -9.45
C GLY A 557 9.78 0.10 -9.47
N SER A 558 8.49 -0.13 -9.75
CA SER A 558 7.47 0.92 -9.74
C SER A 558 7.42 1.61 -8.38
N ILE A 559 7.21 2.92 -8.38
CA ILE A 559 6.88 3.68 -7.18
C ILE A 559 5.38 3.98 -7.24
N ASP A 560 4.65 3.32 -6.34
CA ASP A 560 3.20 3.44 -6.25
C ASP A 560 2.78 3.39 -4.76
N SER A 561 1.54 3.77 -4.40
CA SER A 561 1.06 3.87 -3.03
C SER A 561 1.69 5.03 -2.23
N ASP A 562 2.67 4.75 -1.37
CA ASP A 562 3.20 5.70 -0.38
C ASP A 562 4.06 6.83 -0.94
N GLY A 563 4.76 6.62 -2.03
CA GLY A 563 5.56 7.66 -2.69
C GLY A 563 6.75 8.20 -1.88
N PRO A 564 7.51 9.13 -2.47
CA PRO A 564 8.70 9.71 -1.83
C PRO A 564 8.36 10.54 -0.58
N VAL A 565 9.25 10.50 0.42
CA VAL A 565 9.17 11.26 1.67
C VAL A 565 10.35 12.23 1.77
N ILE A 566 10.05 13.51 1.98
CA ILE A 566 11.06 14.54 2.28
C ILE A 566 11.19 14.67 3.80
N ALA A 567 12.31 14.24 4.36
CA ALA A 567 12.56 14.24 5.81
C ALA A 567 13.86 15.01 6.13
N GLY A 568 13.75 16.26 6.50
CA GLY A 568 14.90 17.13 6.75
C GLY A 568 15.78 17.29 5.49
N ASP A 569 17.03 16.83 5.57
CA ASP A 569 18.02 16.85 4.48
C ASP A 569 17.97 15.58 3.60
N TYR A 570 16.99 14.70 3.82
CA TYR A 570 16.89 13.40 3.16
C TYR A 570 15.64 13.30 2.29
N LEU A 571 15.79 12.61 1.15
CA LEU A 571 14.70 12.07 0.36
C LEU A 571 14.72 10.55 0.52
N ILE A 572 13.61 9.99 0.98
CA ILE A 572 13.46 8.56 1.25
C ILE A 572 12.47 8.00 0.25
N VAL A 573 12.84 6.93 -0.45
CA VAL A 573 12.05 6.32 -1.51
C VAL A 573 11.97 4.82 -1.31
N THR A 574 10.77 4.29 -1.17
CA THR A 574 10.48 2.87 -1.32
C THR A 574 10.28 2.57 -2.80
N SER A 575 10.88 1.52 -3.32
CA SER A 575 10.83 1.21 -4.75
C SER A 575 10.58 -0.27 -4.99
N GLY A 576 9.50 -0.53 -5.69
CA GLY A 576 8.94 -1.83 -6.02
C GLY A 576 7.45 -1.91 -5.69
N TYR A 577 6.65 -2.27 -6.69
CA TYR A 577 5.22 -2.47 -6.52
C TYR A 577 4.71 -3.46 -7.53
N ASP A 578 4.19 -4.59 -7.06
CA ASP A 578 3.59 -5.60 -7.92
C ASP A 578 2.22 -6.01 -7.36
N LEU A 579 1.18 -5.39 -7.86
CA LEU A 579 -0.19 -5.81 -7.57
C LEU A 579 -1.02 -5.97 -8.85
N TYR A 580 -0.67 -5.25 -9.91
CA TYR A 580 -1.43 -5.20 -11.17
C TYR A 580 -0.51 -5.21 -12.40
N GLY A 581 0.64 -5.91 -12.31
CA GLY A 581 1.61 -5.98 -13.41
C GLY A 581 2.60 -4.81 -13.46
N GLN A 582 2.74 -4.05 -12.37
CA GLN A 582 3.81 -3.06 -12.24
C GLN A 582 5.17 -3.76 -12.03
N ILE A 583 6.26 -2.98 -12.08
CA ILE A 583 7.62 -3.49 -11.91
C ILE A 583 7.85 -3.82 -10.43
N THR A 584 8.13 -5.10 -10.14
CA THR A 584 8.47 -5.59 -8.79
C THR A 584 9.73 -4.94 -8.26
N GLY A 585 9.88 -4.90 -6.94
CA GLY A 585 11.08 -4.44 -6.26
C GLY A 585 10.94 -4.53 -4.75
N ASN A 586 12.09 -4.45 -4.07
CA ASN A 586 12.20 -4.71 -2.63
C ASN A 586 13.24 -3.82 -1.95
N VAL A 587 13.31 -2.54 -2.31
CA VAL A 587 14.38 -1.66 -1.82
C VAL A 587 13.86 -0.38 -1.20
N LEU A 588 14.48 0.02 -0.09
CA LEU A 588 14.43 1.36 0.48
C LEU A 588 15.70 2.10 0.07
N LEU A 589 15.55 3.28 -0.49
CA LEU A 589 16.62 4.17 -0.94
C LEU A 589 16.62 5.45 -0.12
N VAL A 590 17.75 5.82 0.43
CA VAL A 590 17.94 7.06 1.17
C VAL A 590 18.93 7.95 0.45
N PHE A 591 18.44 9.07 -0.03
CA PHE A 591 19.24 10.12 -0.67
C PHE A 591 19.48 11.26 0.32
N GLY A 592 20.62 11.94 0.19
CA GLY A 592 20.95 13.10 1.00
C GLY A 592 21.78 14.10 0.22
N LEU A 593 21.76 15.35 0.66
CA LEU A 593 22.60 16.41 0.06
C LEU A 593 24.08 16.11 0.29
N GLU A 594 24.90 16.21 -0.75
CA GLU A 594 26.36 16.16 -0.59
C GLU A 594 26.81 17.23 0.41
N LYS A 595 27.58 16.80 1.43
CA LYS A 595 28.23 17.75 2.32
C LYS A 595 29.29 18.53 1.54
N LYS A 596 29.24 19.86 1.61
CA LYS A 596 30.23 20.75 0.99
C LYS A 596 31.60 20.59 1.63
#